data_a45efd8e14aa3f2b643baca2a999d975
#
_entry.id   a45efd8e14aa3f2b643baca2a999d975
#
_cell.length_a   1.000
_cell.length_b   1.000
_cell.length_c   1.000
_cell.angle_alpha   90.00
_cell.angle_beta   90.00
_cell.angle_gamma   90.00
#
_symmetry.space_group_name_H-M   'P 1'
#
loop_
_entity.id
_entity.type
_entity.pdbx_description
1 polymer ?
#
loop_
_entity_poly.entity_id
_entity_poly.type
_entity_poly.pdbx_seq_one_letter_code
_entity_poly.pdbx_strand_id
1 'polypeptide(L)'
;MGKLDAMLTEYYKKGALSVQEIETYQKEKEHLVALAREINRTVGVYYQSVDSVVDEYIVGWIHKGYDDETLLAVAKYCFRSGIRTLQGLASIVEKLYKNGITTVAALDNYLAETAKKDQKIKYVLEKCGIERNVTNNDRTLYRAWTDRWNMSEDMVKFVAEKAVGANNPMAYVNRILSTYKQ
;
A
#
# COMPACT_ATOMS: atom_id res chain seq x y z
N MET A 1 17.68 5.25 38.89
CA MET A 1 18.19 6.03 37.72
C MET A 1 17.26 7.17 37.45
N GLY A 2 17.75 8.42 37.47
CA GLY A 2 16.96 9.58 37.18
C GLY A 2 16.65 9.71 35.68
N LYS A 3 15.59 10.44 35.33
CA LYS A 3 15.23 10.70 33.91
C LYS A 3 16.40 11.31 33.12
N LEU A 4 17.22 12.13 33.76
CA LEU A 4 18.41 12.74 33.17
C LEU A 4 19.49 11.70 32.83
N ASP A 5 19.73 10.74 33.69
CA ASP A 5 20.75 9.68 33.47
C ASP A 5 20.35 8.79 32.27
N ALA A 6 19.06 8.49 32.14
CA ALA A 6 18.56 7.70 31.04
C ALA A 6 18.74 8.47 29.70
N MET A 7 18.45 9.77 29.67
CA MET A 7 18.64 10.63 28.49
C MET A 7 20.13 10.73 28.11
N LEU A 8 21.00 11.00 29.05
CA LEU A 8 22.47 11.08 28.81
C LEU A 8 23.01 9.75 28.27
N THR A 9 22.54 8.63 28.84
CA THR A 9 22.91 7.29 28.36
C THR A 9 22.44 7.04 26.95
N GLU A 10 21.23 7.50 26.57
CA GLU A 10 20.70 7.40 25.23
C GLU A 10 21.57 8.21 24.23
N TYR A 11 21.90 9.46 24.56
CA TYR A 11 22.74 10.31 23.71
C TYR A 11 24.14 9.74 23.51
N TYR A 12 24.76 9.26 24.59
CA TYR A 12 26.07 8.63 24.52
C TYR A 12 26.09 7.40 23.61
N LYS A 13 25.06 6.53 23.72
CA LYS A 13 24.90 5.35 22.86
C LYS A 13 24.71 5.71 21.38
N LYS A 14 24.13 6.87 21.10
CA LYS A 14 23.91 7.40 19.73
C LYS A 14 25.09 8.21 19.20
N GLY A 15 26.18 8.35 20.01
CA GLY A 15 27.37 9.09 19.60
C GLY A 15 27.22 10.62 19.64
N ALA A 16 26.16 11.15 20.26
CA ALA A 16 25.96 12.58 20.42
C ALA A 16 26.77 13.07 21.62
N LEU A 17 27.97 13.62 21.36
CA LEU A 17 28.95 14.04 22.36
C LEU A 17 29.05 15.55 22.52
N SER A 18 28.38 16.33 21.68
CA SER A 18 28.32 17.80 21.75
C SER A 18 26.88 18.30 21.93
N VAL A 19 26.71 19.50 22.43
CA VAL A 19 25.40 20.14 22.59
C VAL A 19 24.66 20.23 21.23
N GLN A 20 25.40 20.56 20.17
CA GLN A 20 24.81 20.66 18.81
C GLN A 20 24.31 19.30 18.30
N GLU A 21 25.06 18.22 18.55
CA GLU A 21 24.65 16.87 18.17
C GLU A 21 23.42 16.42 18.96
N ILE A 22 23.35 16.76 20.26
CA ILE A 22 22.18 16.49 21.10
C ILE A 22 20.96 17.25 20.59
N GLU A 23 21.09 18.54 20.27
CA GLU A 23 19.99 19.35 19.73
C GLU A 23 19.50 18.83 18.38
N THR A 24 20.42 18.43 17.50
CA THR A 24 20.09 17.83 16.21
C THR A 24 19.31 16.52 16.40
N TYR A 25 19.82 15.64 17.26
CA TYR A 25 19.15 14.36 17.58
C TYR A 25 17.76 14.57 18.19
N GLN A 26 17.59 15.55 19.07
CA GLN A 26 16.29 15.87 19.65
C GLN A 26 15.30 16.36 18.60
N LYS A 27 15.72 17.24 17.69
CA LYS A 27 14.88 17.74 16.58
C LYS A 27 14.46 16.61 15.64
N GLU A 28 15.39 15.73 15.30
CA GLU A 28 15.09 14.56 14.47
C GLU A 28 14.09 13.62 15.16
N LYS A 29 14.29 13.35 16.45
CA LYS A 29 13.36 12.52 17.24
C LYS A 29 11.97 13.15 17.35
N GLU A 30 11.88 14.46 17.61
CA GLU A 30 10.61 15.19 17.65
C GLU A 30 9.88 15.15 16.30
N HIS A 31 10.63 15.30 15.21
CA HIS A 31 10.10 15.21 13.85
C HIS A 31 9.52 13.80 13.57
N LEU A 32 10.26 12.73 13.87
CA LEU A 32 9.79 11.36 13.68
C LEU A 32 8.55 11.04 14.52
N VAL A 33 8.51 11.53 15.76
CA VAL A 33 7.34 11.39 16.64
C VAL A 33 6.13 12.16 16.09
N ALA A 34 6.34 13.36 15.55
CA ALA A 34 5.26 14.15 14.93
C ALA A 34 4.70 13.42 13.69
N LEU A 35 5.57 12.91 12.82
CA LEU A 35 5.19 12.13 11.65
C LEU A 35 4.41 10.86 12.04
N ALA A 36 4.89 10.11 13.04
CA ALA A 36 4.20 8.92 13.53
C ALA A 36 2.79 9.22 14.07
N ARG A 37 2.63 10.33 14.80
CA ARG A 37 1.31 10.80 15.28
C ARG A 37 0.38 11.13 14.12
N GLU A 38 0.88 11.81 13.10
CA GLU A 38 0.07 12.19 11.95
C GLU A 38 -0.33 10.97 11.11
N ILE A 39 0.57 10.01 10.90
CA ILE A 39 0.26 8.74 10.26
C ILE A 39 -0.79 7.96 11.05
N ASN A 40 -0.62 7.81 12.37
CA ASN A 40 -1.58 7.13 13.24
C ASN A 40 -2.97 7.76 13.14
N ARG A 41 -3.04 9.10 13.22
CA ARG A 41 -4.30 9.84 13.07
C ARG A 41 -4.91 9.64 11.70
N THR A 42 -4.11 9.64 10.65
CA THR A 42 -4.56 9.49 9.26
C THR A 42 -5.13 8.09 9.01
N VAL A 43 -4.52 7.05 9.55
CA VAL A 43 -5.00 5.66 9.45
C VAL A 43 -6.16 5.39 10.43
N GLY A 44 -6.31 6.21 11.47
CA GLY A 44 -7.37 6.09 12.47
C GLY A 44 -7.03 5.07 13.56
N VAL A 45 -5.75 4.95 13.92
CA VAL A 45 -5.28 4.06 15.00
C VAL A 45 -4.75 4.85 16.19
N TYR A 46 -4.97 4.31 17.38
CA TYR A 46 -4.46 4.87 18.63
C TYR A 46 -3.41 3.94 19.22
N TYR A 47 -2.21 4.47 19.48
CA TYR A 47 -1.14 3.78 20.17
C TYR A 47 -0.78 4.51 21.46
N GLN A 48 -0.60 3.75 22.54
CA GLN A 48 -0.17 4.30 23.84
C GLN A 48 1.26 4.83 23.81
N SER A 49 2.14 4.16 23.05
CA SER A 49 3.53 4.59 22.84
C SER A 49 3.76 4.92 21.36
N VAL A 50 4.02 6.19 21.08
CA VAL A 50 4.37 6.64 19.73
C VAL A 50 5.82 6.30 19.41
N ASP A 51 6.70 6.22 20.42
CA ASP A 51 8.11 5.86 20.22
C ASP A 51 8.25 4.45 19.62
N SER A 52 7.44 3.47 20.05
CA SER A 52 7.45 2.14 19.44
C SER A 52 7.04 2.17 17.96
N VAL A 53 6.11 3.05 17.58
CA VAL A 53 5.73 3.22 16.16
C VAL A 53 6.88 3.79 15.35
N VAL A 54 7.63 4.74 15.91
CA VAL A 54 8.83 5.29 15.27
C VAL A 54 9.86 4.19 15.03
N ASP A 55 10.19 3.43 16.07
CA ASP A 55 11.25 2.41 16.01
C ASP A 55 10.87 1.21 15.13
N GLU A 56 9.62 0.75 15.21
CA GLU A 56 9.17 -0.44 14.47
C GLU A 56 8.87 -0.16 12.99
N TYR A 57 8.43 1.07 12.65
CA TYR A 57 7.93 1.38 11.30
C TYR A 57 8.62 2.56 10.65
N ILE A 58 8.57 3.76 11.26
CA ILE A 58 8.92 5.02 10.59
C ILE A 58 10.39 5.04 10.16
N VAL A 59 11.31 4.69 11.05
CA VAL A 59 12.75 4.65 10.76
C VAL A 59 13.04 3.72 9.59
N GLY A 60 12.43 2.54 9.57
CA GLY A 60 12.60 1.58 8.49
C GLY A 60 12.05 2.08 7.14
N TRP A 61 10.96 2.85 7.15
CA TRP A 61 10.39 3.41 5.92
C TRP A 61 11.22 4.57 5.37
N ILE A 62 11.74 5.44 6.24
CA ILE A 62 12.66 6.52 5.83
C ILE A 62 13.95 5.95 5.24
N HIS A 63 14.52 4.90 5.84
CA HIS A 63 15.68 4.20 5.29
C HIS A 63 15.42 3.56 3.92
N LYS A 64 14.17 3.24 3.58
CA LYS A 64 13.76 2.80 2.25
C LYS A 64 13.60 3.94 1.24
N GLY A 65 13.84 5.18 1.65
CA GLY A 65 13.78 6.36 0.79
C GLY A 65 12.41 7.03 0.71
N TYR A 66 11.50 6.72 1.63
CA TYR A 66 10.24 7.44 1.74
C TYR A 66 10.44 8.77 2.48
N ASP A 67 9.86 9.83 1.97
CA ASP A 67 9.69 11.09 2.69
C ASP A 67 8.33 11.15 3.43
N ASP A 68 8.17 12.16 4.25
CA ASP A 68 6.97 12.39 5.06
C ASP A 68 5.71 12.50 4.20
N GLU A 69 5.80 13.27 3.11
CA GLU A 69 4.67 13.52 2.21
C GLU A 69 4.19 12.21 1.57
N THR A 70 5.13 11.39 1.12
CA THR A 70 4.80 10.09 0.52
C THR A 70 4.20 9.13 1.54
N LEU A 71 4.75 9.05 2.76
CA LEU A 71 4.20 8.22 3.83
C LEU A 71 2.78 8.64 4.21
N LEU A 72 2.52 9.94 4.29
CA LEU A 72 1.18 10.47 4.54
C LEU A 72 0.21 10.19 3.38
N ALA A 73 0.68 10.29 2.14
CA ALA A 73 -0.11 9.93 0.97
C ALA A 73 -0.48 8.44 0.97
N VAL A 74 0.46 7.55 1.31
CA VAL A 74 0.20 6.11 1.46
C VAL A 74 -0.77 5.84 2.62
N ALA A 75 -0.64 6.54 3.76
CA ALA A 75 -1.56 6.43 4.89
C ALA A 75 -2.99 6.84 4.50
N LYS A 76 -3.16 7.94 3.75
CA LYS A 76 -4.45 8.39 3.21
C LYS A 76 -5.04 7.36 2.25
N TYR A 77 -4.22 6.77 1.38
CA TYR A 77 -4.65 5.69 0.50
C TYR A 77 -5.14 4.47 1.29
N CYS A 78 -4.40 4.04 2.31
CA CYS A 78 -4.79 2.94 3.20
C CYS A 78 -6.12 3.21 3.87
N PHE A 79 -6.30 4.41 4.44
CA PHE A 79 -7.55 4.82 5.08
C PHE A 79 -8.75 4.74 4.12
N ARG A 80 -8.63 5.25 2.89
CA ARG A 80 -9.68 5.19 1.87
C ARG A 80 -9.98 3.74 1.44
N SER A 81 -8.97 2.87 1.48
CA SER A 81 -9.08 1.45 1.13
C SER A 81 -9.58 0.58 2.29
N GLY A 82 -9.95 1.16 3.43
CA GLY A 82 -10.43 0.43 4.61
C GLY A 82 -9.34 -0.23 5.44
N ILE A 83 -8.06 0.05 5.16
CA ILE A 83 -6.92 -0.45 5.93
C ILE A 83 -6.71 0.47 7.12
N ARG A 84 -6.98 -0.04 8.34
CA ARG A 84 -7.03 0.70 9.59
C ARG A 84 -6.04 0.18 10.63
N THR A 85 -4.92 -0.41 10.20
CA THR A 85 -3.88 -0.94 11.09
C THR A 85 -2.49 -0.56 10.57
N LEU A 86 -1.51 -0.41 11.47
CA LEU A 86 -0.13 -0.15 11.07
C LEU A 86 0.49 -1.34 10.33
N GLN A 87 0.15 -2.57 10.70
CA GLN A 87 0.60 -3.77 9.97
C GLN A 87 0.07 -3.78 8.53
N GLY A 88 -1.18 -3.36 8.34
CA GLY A 88 -1.77 -3.21 7.00
C GLY A 88 -1.06 -2.13 6.19
N LEU A 89 -0.80 -0.96 6.81
CA LEU A 89 -0.02 0.10 6.20
C LEU A 89 1.41 -0.38 5.84
N ALA A 90 2.09 -1.05 6.76
CA ALA A 90 3.43 -1.61 6.54
C ALA A 90 3.46 -2.59 5.35
N SER A 91 2.43 -3.43 5.23
CA SER A 91 2.29 -4.36 4.09
C SER A 91 2.14 -3.61 2.76
N ILE A 92 1.43 -2.49 2.74
CA ILE A 92 1.29 -1.63 1.54
C ILE A 92 2.61 -0.92 1.24
N VAL A 93 3.27 -0.32 2.24
CA VAL A 93 4.58 0.33 2.05
C VAL A 93 5.59 -0.66 1.48
N GLU A 94 5.65 -1.89 2.01
CA GLU A 94 6.53 -2.94 1.51
C GLU A 94 6.22 -3.33 0.06
N LYS A 95 4.93 -3.46 -0.27
CA LYS A 95 4.49 -3.74 -1.65
C LYS A 95 4.87 -2.62 -2.61
N LEU A 96 4.69 -1.36 -2.22
CA LEU A 96 5.06 -0.20 -3.02
C LEU A 96 6.57 -0.12 -3.21
N TYR A 97 7.34 -0.34 -2.15
CA TYR A 97 8.80 -0.38 -2.19
C TYR A 97 9.33 -1.43 -3.18
N LYS A 98 8.80 -2.66 -3.14
CA LYS A 98 9.15 -3.73 -4.09
C LYS A 98 8.85 -3.39 -5.55
N ASN A 99 7.95 -2.45 -5.80
CA ASN A 99 7.63 -1.94 -7.13
C ASN A 99 8.37 -0.63 -7.47
N GLY A 100 9.31 -0.19 -6.63
CA GLY A 100 10.08 1.04 -6.85
C GLY A 100 9.28 2.33 -6.64
N ILE A 101 8.16 2.27 -5.89
CA ILE A 101 7.27 3.39 -5.67
C ILE A 101 7.58 4.00 -4.29
N THR A 102 8.42 5.03 -4.29
CA THR A 102 8.91 5.70 -3.06
C THR A 102 8.64 7.21 -3.05
N THR A 103 7.94 7.74 -4.06
CA THR A 103 7.58 9.16 -4.17
C THR A 103 6.08 9.33 -4.40
N VAL A 104 5.54 10.49 -4.05
CA VAL A 104 4.13 10.84 -4.29
C VAL A 104 3.78 10.72 -5.77
N ALA A 105 4.61 11.24 -6.67
CA ALA A 105 4.37 11.18 -8.10
C ALA A 105 4.31 9.73 -8.62
N ALA A 106 5.20 8.84 -8.15
CA ALA A 106 5.17 7.43 -8.50
C ALA A 106 3.92 6.73 -7.93
N LEU A 107 3.51 7.10 -6.72
CA LEU A 107 2.28 6.60 -6.09
C LEU A 107 1.04 7.02 -6.89
N ASP A 108 0.93 8.29 -7.27
CA ASP A 108 -0.20 8.81 -8.04
C ASP A 108 -0.32 8.10 -9.41
N ASN A 109 0.81 7.94 -10.11
CA ASN A 109 0.86 7.18 -11.35
C ASN A 109 0.41 5.72 -11.16
N TYR A 110 0.90 5.06 -10.11
CA TYR A 110 0.52 3.68 -9.78
C TYR A 110 -0.99 3.57 -9.49
N LEU A 111 -1.55 4.50 -8.74
CA LEU A 111 -2.97 4.53 -8.42
C LEU A 111 -3.83 4.81 -9.66
N ALA A 112 -3.40 5.73 -10.53
CA ALA A 112 -4.07 6.03 -11.78
C ALA A 112 -4.09 4.82 -12.73
N GLU A 113 -2.96 4.12 -12.90
CA GLU A 113 -2.88 2.90 -13.69
C GLU A 113 -3.72 1.75 -13.09
N THR A 114 -3.74 1.64 -11.77
CA THR A 114 -4.59 0.66 -11.09
C THR A 114 -6.08 0.97 -11.33
N ALA A 115 -6.47 2.24 -11.23
CA ALA A 115 -7.84 2.66 -11.49
C ALA A 115 -8.28 2.38 -12.94
N LYS A 116 -7.41 2.64 -13.93
CA LYS A 116 -7.69 2.30 -15.35
C LYS A 116 -7.89 0.79 -15.54
N LYS A 117 -7.04 -0.04 -14.91
CA LYS A 117 -7.21 -1.51 -14.94
C LYS A 117 -8.50 -1.94 -14.26
N ASP A 118 -8.83 -1.36 -13.13
CA ASP A 118 -10.08 -1.66 -12.42
C ASP A 118 -11.31 -1.29 -13.23
N GLN A 119 -11.28 -0.19 -14.01
CA GLN A 119 -12.38 0.15 -14.95
C GLN A 119 -12.58 -0.93 -16.01
N LYS A 120 -11.49 -1.47 -16.58
CA LYS A 120 -11.57 -2.57 -17.54
C LYS A 120 -12.15 -3.83 -16.92
N ILE A 121 -11.71 -4.16 -15.71
CA ILE A 121 -12.23 -5.32 -14.96
C ILE A 121 -13.71 -5.11 -14.62
N LYS A 122 -14.10 -3.91 -14.20
CA LYS A 122 -15.49 -3.57 -13.90
C LYS A 122 -16.37 -3.78 -15.12
N TYR A 123 -15.91 -3.34 -16.30
CA TYR A 123 -16.61 -3.58 -17.55
C TYR A 123 -16.80 -5.07 -17.84
N VAL A 124 -15.77 -5.91 -17.59
CA VAL A 124 -15.87 -7.38 -17.72
C VAL A 124 -16.90 -7.95 -16.75
N LEU A 125 -16.90 -7.49 -15.48
CA LEU A 125 -17.90 -7.91 -14.49
C LEU A 125 -19.31 -7.56 -14.94
N GLU A 126 -19.54 -6.35 -15.43
CA GLU A 126 -20.83 -5.90 -15.98
C GLU A 126 -21.28 -6.79 -17.15
N LYS A 127 -20.36 -7.15 -18.06
CA LYS A 127 -20.62 -8.08 -19.17
C LYS A 127 -20.98 -9.50 -18.68
N CYS A 128 -20.46 -9.91 -17.53
CA CYS A 128 -20.84 -11.17 -16.87
C CYS A 128 -22.18 -11.08 -16.11
N GLY A 129 -22.81 -9.90 -16.05
CA GLY A 129 -24.01 -9.67 -15.24
C GLY A 129 -23.72 -9.56 -13.73
N ILE A 130 -22.49 -9.13 -13.35
CA ILE A 130 -22.05 -9.01 -11.96
C ILE A 130 -22.00 -7.53 -11.55
N GLU A 131 -22.87 -7.15 -10.60
CA GLU A 131 -22.93 -5.79 -10.05
C GLU A 131 -22.24 -5.74 -8.67
N ARG A 132 -20.92 -5.65 -8.65
CA ARG A 132 -20.12 -5.45 -7.44
C ARG A 132 -18.81 -4.74 -7.74
N ASN A 133 -18.12 -4.31 -6.69
CA ASN A 133 -16.77 -3.75 -6.81
C ASN A 133 -15.74 -4.80 -7.21
N VAL A 134 -14.68 -4.34 -7.88
CA VAL A 134 -13.53 -5.14 -8.27
C VAL A 134 -12.78 -5.65 -7.04
N THR A 135 -12.52 -6.95 -6.99
CA THR A 135 -11.77 -7.60 -5.93
C THR A 135 -10.32 -7.90 -6.34
N ASN A 136 -9.48 -8.26 -5.38
CA ASN A 136 -8.12 -8.70 -5.67
C ASN A 136 -8.07 -9.99 -6.53
N ASN A 137 -9.05 -10.88 -6.35
CA ASN A 137 -9.17 -12.07 -7.17
C ASN A 137 -9.46 -11.71 -8.63
N ASP A 138 -10.36 -10.75 -8.89
CA ASP A 138 -10.66 -10.29 -10.24
C ASP A 138 -9.45 -9.69 -10.92
N ARG A 139 -8.66 -8.88 -10.18
CA ARG A 139 -7.38 -8.33 -10.68
C ARG A 139 -6.38 -9.44 -11.03
N THR A 140 -6.33 -10.49 -10.21
CA THR A 140 -5.44 -11.64 -10.43
C THR A 140 -5.84 -12.42 -11.68
N LEU A 141 -7.13 -12.70 -11.85
CA LEU A 141 -7.67 -13.37 -13.02
C LEU A 141 -7.45 -12.53 -14.29
N TYR A 142 -7.83 -11.24 -14.25
CA TYR A 142 -7.68 -10.35 -15.42
C TYR A 142 -6.21 -10.25 -15.86
N ARG A 143 -5.29 -10.10 -14.91
CA ARG A 143 -3.85 -10.09 -15.18
C ARG A 143 -3.37 -11.42 -15.76
N ALA A 144 -3.90 -12.55 -15.30
CA ALA A 144 -3.57 -13.84 -15.91
C ALA A 144 -4.03 -13.91 -17.37
N TRP A 145 -5.21 -13.41 -17.68
CA TRP A 145 -5.73 -13.43 -19.05
C TRP A 145 -4.96 -12.50 -19.98
N THR A 146 -4.72 -11.26 -19.58
CA THR A 146 -4.10 -10.22 -20.44
C THR A 146 -2.57 -10.34 -20.47
N ASP A 147 -1.91 -10.46 -19.32
CA ASP A 147 -0.46 -10.33 -19.21
C ASP A 147 0.25 -11.69 -19.36
N ARG A 148 -0.38 -12.81 -18.93
CA ARG A 148 0.26 -14.14 -19.00
C ARG A 148 -0.20 -14.97 -20.19
N TRP A 149 -1.49 -14.91 -20.55
CA TRP A 149 -2.06 -15.68 -21.65
C TRP A 149 -2.21 -14.85 -22.91
N ASN A 150 -1.84 -13.57 -22.86
CA ASN A 150 -1.86 -12.62 -23.97
C ASN A 150 -3.21 -12.55 -24.69
N MET A 151 -4.32 -12.70 -23.92
CA MET A 151 -5.67 -12.60 -24.47
C MET A 151 -5.99 -11.14 -24.78
N SER A 152 -6.56 -10.89 -25.95
CA SER A 152 -7.07 -9.57 -26.30
C SER A 152 -8.27 -9.19 -25.42
N GLU A 153 -8.43 -7.90 -25.15
CA GLU A 153 -9.58 -7.39 -24.39
C GLU A 153 -10.92 -7.80 -25.02
N ASP A 154 -10.99 -7.83 -26.35
CA ASP A 154 -12.19 -8.23 -27.06
C ASP A 154 -12.54 -9.71 -26.87
N MET A 155 -11.52 -10.58 -26.84
CA MET A 155 -11.72 -11.99 -26.52
C MET A 155 -12.23 -12.16 -25.09
N VAL A 156 -11.66 -11.44 -24.11
CA VAL A 156 -12.12 -11.47 -22.71
C VAL A 156 -13.58 -11.01 -22.62
N LYS A 157 -13.95 -9.91 -23.29
CA LYS A 157 -15.31 -9.37 -23.33
C LYS A 157 -16.29 -10.36 -23.95
N PHE A 158 -15.93 -10.95 -25.10
CA PHE A 158 -16.76 -11.92 -25.78
C PHE A 158 -17.09 -13.13 -24.89
N VAL A 159 -16.08 -13.67 -24.20
CA VAL A 159 -16.30 -14.79 -23.28
C VAL A 159 -17.09 -14.36 -22.04
N ALA A 160 -16.88 -13.13 -21.53
CA ALA A 160 -17.65 -12.58 -20.42
C ALA A 160 -19.16 -12.52 -20.72
N GLU A 161 -19.56 -12.10 -21.93
CA GLU A 161 -20.96 -12.08 -22.36
C GLU A 161 -21.60 -13.48 -22.38
N LYS A 162 -20.81 -14.52 -22.62
CA LYS A 162 -21.29 -15.92 -22.57
C LYS A 162 -21.37 -16.48 -21.16
N ALA A 163 -20.80 -15.79 -20.17
CA ALA A 163 -20.82 -16.20 -18.78
C ALA A 163 -22.08 -15.76 -18.01
N VAL A 164 -22.92 -14.92 -18.62
CA VAL A 164 -24.17 -14.46 -18.00
C VAL A 164 -25.04 -15.64 -17.62
N GLY A 165 -25.51 -15.68 -16.36
CA GLY A 165 -26.34 -16.76 -15.83
C GLY A 165 -25.54 -17.98 -15.32
N ALA A 166 -24.23 -18.01 -15.45
CA ALA A 166 -23.42 -19.05 -14.82
C ALA A 166 -23.39 -18.87 -13.29
N ASN A 167 -23.34 -19.97 -12.52
CA ASN A 167 -23.25 -19.92 -11.05
C ASN A 167 -22.01 -19.14 -10.56
N ASN A 168 -20.91 -19.20 -11.30
CA ASN A 168 -19.70 -18.43 -11.04
C ASN A 168 -19.14 -17.90 -12.37
N PRO A 169 -19.62 -16.73 -12.85
CA PRO A 169 -19.24 -16.21 -14.15
C PRO A 169 -17.74 -16.01 -14.36
N MET A 170 -17.02 -15.48 -13.34
CA MET A 170 -15.58 -15.26 -13.44
C MET A 170 -14.79 -16.56 -13.55
N ALA A 171 -15.19 -17.61 -12.82
CA ALA A 171 -14.59 -18.94 -12.96
C ALA A 171 -14.91 -19.56 -14.34
N TYR A 172 -16.11 -19.33 -14.88
CA TYR A 172 -16.49 -19.74 -16.24
C TYR A 172 -15.58 -19.09 -17.27
N VAL A 173 -15.44 -17.74 -17.22
CA VAL A 173 -14.54 -17.00 -18.11
C VAL A 173 -13.11 -17.55 -18.03
N ASN A 174 -12.60 -17.74 -16.80
CA ASN A 174 -11.25 -18.27 -16.60
C ASN A 174 -11.09 -19.66 -17.22
N ARG A 175 -12.05 -20.55 -17.05
CA ARG A 175 -12.03 -21.90 -17.63
C ARG A 175 -11.98 -21.84 -19.16
N ILE A 176 -12.85 -21.04 -19.78
CA ILE A 176 -12.92 -20.94 -21.24
C ILE A 176 -11.62 -20.34 -21.79
N LEU A 177 -11.17 -19.19 -21.24
CA LEU A 177 -9.92 -18.58 -21.70
C LEU A 177 -8.71 -19.48 -21.51
N SER A 178 -8.70 -20.31 -20.46
CA SER A 178 -7.59 -21.25 -20.23
C SER A 178 -7.45 -22.31 -21.31
N THR A 179 -8.52 -22.60 -22.09
CA THR A 179 -8.45 -23.55 -23.22
C THR A 179 -7.76 -22.96 -24.44
N TYR A 180 -7.66 -21.62 -24.52
CA TYR A 180 -7.03 -20.90 -25.62
C TYR A 180 -5.66 -20.32 -25.29
N LYS A 181 -5.15 -20.57 -24.06
CA LYS A 181 -3.79 -20.14 -23.70
C LYS A 181 -2.77 -20.90 -24.55
N GLN A 182 -1.89 -20.16 -25.16
CA GLN A 182 -0.72 -20.69 -25.88
C GLN A 182 0.46 -20.88 -24.93
#